data_b153455fcb949eceb925bf5e72f0f979
#
_entry.id   b153455fcb949eceb925bf5e72f0f979
#
_cell.length_a   1.000
_cell.length_b   1.000
_cell.length_c   1.000
_cell.angle_alpha   90.00
_cell.angle_beta   90.00
_cell.angle_gamma   90.00
#
_symmetry.space_group_name_H-M   'P 1'
#
loop_
_entity.id
_entity.type
_entity.pdbx_description
1 polymer ?
#
loop_
_entity_poly.entity_id
_entity_poly.type
_entity_poly.pdbx_seq_one_letter_code
_entity_poly.pdbx_strand_id
1 'polypeptide(L)'
;MIFNNQDNNKSYNRYNKNKTTKLSIYHEITSIHQLSKIAMVFWIGGSCMAGVVFFPLIFKLIDQVAASQLVGQMLHILAYIGIVCLFIALVEVMLNHRLALFKTRRFWYILIMNLFLIIDYFAILPSIYTIRQKIASMAHSIISVQNNVFDFWHSLSAIMFFIICIFGILYLLEM
;
A
#
# COMPACT_ATOMS: atom_id res chain seq x y z
N MET A 1 -66.11 9.00 4.17
CA MET A 1 -64.75 9.44 3.73
C MET A 1 -63.71 9.05 4.77
N ILE A 2 -63.27 7.76 4.84
CA ILE A 2 -62.30 7.27 5.85
C ILE A 2 -61.11 6.53 5.19
N PHE A 3 -60.88 6.70 3.87
CA PHE A 3 -59.92 5.88 3.13
C PHE A 3 -58.47 6.44 3.00
N ASN A 4 -58.10 7.56 3.64
CA ASN A 4 -56.84 8.24 3.30
C ASN A 4 -55.76 8.25 4.38
N ASN A 5 -55.97 7.62 5.53
CA ASN A 5 -54.99 7.74 6.64
C ASN A 5 -53.95 6.59 6.69
N GLN A 6 -54.27 5.41 6.17
CA GLN A 6 -53.32 4.29 6.14
C GLN A 6 -52.26 4.40 5.05
N ASP A 7 -52.59 4.96 3.89
CA ASP A 7 -51.67 5.12 2.79
C ASP A 7 -50.65 6.24 3.06
N ASN A 8 -51.08 7.31 3.72
CA ASN A 8 -50.19 8.38 4.17
C ASN A 8 -49.19 7.88 5.22
N ASN A 9 -49.61 7.02 6.13
CA ASN A 9 -48.72 6.46 7.17
C ASN A 9 -47.72 5.46 6.60
N LYS A 10 -48.08 4.67 5.58
CA LYS A 10 -47.17 3.78 4.86
C LYS A 10 -46.13 4.56 4.04
N SER A 11 -46.54 5.63 3.38
CA SER A 11 -45.62 6.46 2.58
C SER A 11 -44.65 7.22 3.46
N TYR A 12 -45.09 7.76 4.60
CA TYR A 12 -44.28 8.43 5.61
C TYR A 12 -43.23 7.48 6.23
N ASN A 13 -43.62 6.27 6.62
CA ASN A 13 -42.73 5.25 7.16
C ASN A 13 -41.71 4.79 6.12
N ARG A 14 -42.08 4.67 4.86
CA ARG A 14 -41.17 4.31 3.76
C ARG A 14 -40.19 5.43 3.49
N TYR A 15 -40.61 6.68 3.52
CA TYR A 15 -39.74 7.85 3.39
C TYR A 15 -38.71 7.93 4.52
N ASN A 16 -39.12 7.77 5.76
CA ASN A 16 -38.26 7.78 6.94
C ASN A 16 -37.25 6.62 6.90
N LYS A 17 -37.67 5.42 6.53
CA LYS A 17 -36.79 4.26 6.39
C LYS A 17 -35.72 4.51 5.31
N ASN A 18 -36.09 5.09 4.18
CA ASN A 18 -35.14 5.43 3.11
C ASN A 18 -34.16 6.53 3.55
N LYS A 19 -34.61 7.50 4.34
CA LYS A 19 -33.76 8.59 4.86
C LYS A 19 -32.74 8.05 5.88
N THR A 20 -33.16 7.21 6.82
CA THR A 20 -32.24 6.59 7.80
C THR A 20 -31.23 5.67 7.14
N THR A 21 -31.64 4.88 6.15
CA THR A 21 -30.71 4.01 5.38
C THR A 21 -29.70 4.85 4.63
N LYS A 22 -30.09 5.94 3.97
CA LYS A 22 -29.15 6.84 3.29
C LYS A 22 -28.15 7.47 4.26
N LEU A 23 -28.60 7.96 5.41
CA LEU A 23 -27.72 8.54 6.44
C LEU A 23 -26.71 7.53 6.98
N SER A 24 -27.12 6.29 7.22
CA SER A 24 -26.22 5.20 7.63
C SER A 24 -25.15 4.92 6.58
N ILE A 25 -25.53 4.82 5.32
CA ILE A 25 -24.60 4.60 4.21
C ILE A 25 -23.59 5.76 4.08
N TYR A 26 -24.04 7.01 4.20
CA TYR A 26 -23.15 8.18 4.16
C TYR A 26 -22.14 8.15 5.32
N HIS A 27 -22.57 7.79 6.51
CA HIS A 27 -21.68 7.69 7.68
C HIS A 27 -20.64 6.58 7.50
N GLU A 28 -21.03 5.42 6.99
CA GLU A 28 -20.09 4.33 6.70
C GLU A 28 -19.06 4.71 5.64
N ILE A 29 -19.47 5.35 4.53
CA ILE A 29 -18.56 5.80 3.47
C ILE A 29 -17.57 6.83 4.01
N THR A 30 -18.02 7.77 4.84
CA THR A 30 -17.14 8.76 5.46
C THR A 30 -16.13 8.12 6.40
N SER A 31 -16.53 7.12 7.18
CA SER A 31 -15.63 6.38 8.08
C SER A 31 -14.57 5.59 7.31
N ILE A 32 -14.94 4.92 6.21
CA ILE A 32 -13.99 4.20 5.35
C ILE A 32 -13.00 5.16 4.70
N HIS A 33 -13.45 6.34 4.26
CA HIS A 33 -12.57 7.36 3.69
C HIS A 33 -11.54 7.86 4.70
N GLN A 34 -11.94 8.14 5.95
CA GLN A 34 -11.01 8.54 7.01
C GLN A 34 -10.03 7.43 7.37
N LEU A 35 -10.51 6.19 7.47
CA LEU A 35 -9.65 5.03 7.71
C LEU A 35 -8.61 4.84 6.61
N SER A 36 -9.02 4.93 5.36
CA SER A 36 -8.12 4.87 4.19
C SER A 36 -7.05 5.95 4.25
N LYS A 37 -7.45 7.19 4.57
CA LYS A 37 -6.52 8.32 4.77
C LYS A 37 -5.45 8.01 5.81
N ILE A 38 -5.87 7.64 7.00
CA ILE A 38 -4.97 7.35 8.13
C ILE A 38 -4.03 6.20 7.78
N ALA A 39 -4.57 5.11 7.23
CA ALA A 39 -3.79 3.94 6.83
C ALA A 39 -2.71 4.30 5.78
N MET A 40 -3.07 5.08 4.76
CA MET A 40 -2.15 5.48 3.71
C MET A 40 -1.09 6.46 4.21
N VAL A 41 -1.45 7.45 5.03
CA VAL A 41 -0.48 8.39 5.63
C VAL A 41 0.51 7.64 6.50
N PHE A 42 0.02 6.72 7.35
CA PHE A 42 0.87 5.92 8.23
C PHE A 42 1.83 5.03 7.44
N TRP A 43 1.33 4.32 6.44
CA TRP A 43 2.16 3.42 5.63
C TRP A 43 3.20 4.18 4.79
N ILE A 44 2.80 5.24 4.07
CA ILE A 44 3.70 6.03 3.23
C ILE A 44 4.73 6.76 4.08
N GLY A 45 4.29 7.40 5.18
CA GLY A 45 5.19 8.09 6.11
C GLY A 45 6.18 7.14 6.78
N GLY A 46 5.70 5.97 7.24
CA GLY A 46 6.55 4.92 7.81
C GLY A 46 7.55 4.36 6.79
N SER A 47 7.12 4.16 5.55
CA SER A 47 7.97 3.72 4.45
C SER A 47 9.05 4.75 4.13
N CYS A 48 8.71 6.03 3.97
CA CYS A 48 9.68 7.09 3.74
C CYS A 48 10.70 7.20 4.87
N MET A 49 10.24 7.12 6.13
CA MET A 49 11.11 7.13 7.31
C MET A 49 12.08 5.93 7.30
N ALA A 50 11.56 4.75 6.98
CA ALA A 50 12.39 3.54 6.88
C ALA A 50 13.45 3.68 5.79
N GLY A 51 13.08 4.11 4.59
CA GLY A 51 13.98 4.21 3.44
C GLY A 51 15.04 5.29 3.58
N VAL A 52 14.67 6.48 4.08
CA VAL A 52 15.56 7.64 4.14
C VAL A 52 16.44 7.64 5.40
N VAL A 53 15.90 7.17 6.51
CA VAL A 53 16.60 7.26 7.81
C VAL A 53 17.10 5.91 8.29
N PHE A 54 16.21 4.93 8.45
CA PHE A 54 16.55 3.67 9.08
C PHE A 54 17.50 2.82 8.24
N PHE A 55 17.26 2.68 6.95
CA PHE A 55 18.11 1.83 6.11
C PHE A 55 19.56 2.34 6.01
N PRO A 56 19.83 3.63 5.71
CA PRO A 56 21.20 4.14 5.74
C PRO A 56 21.87 4.03 7.11
N LEU A 57 21.10 4.20 8.20
CA LEU A 57 21.63 4.08 9.56
C LEU A 57 22.04 2.64 9.88
N ILE A 58 21.22 1.65 9.52
CA ILE A 58 21.50 0.24 9.70
C ILE A 58 22.80 -0.15 8.96
N PHE A 59 22.97 0.26 7.70
CA PHE A 59 24.19 -0.01 6.93
C PHE A 59 25.46 0.68 7.47
N LYS A 60 25.29 1.76 8.26
CA LYS A 60 26.42 2.39 8.95
C LYS A 60 26.84 1.71 10.24
N LEU A 61 25.88 1.11 10.96
CA LEU A 61 26.08 0.59 12.32
C LEU A 61 26.37 -0.90 12.35
N ILE A 62 25.96 -1.66 11.34
CA ILE A 62 25.99 -3.12 11.33
C ILE A 62 26.76 -3.59 10.10
N ASP A 63 27.40 -4.77 10.20
CA ASP A 63 28.04 -5.43 9.06
C ASP A 63 27.10 -5.59 7.87
N GLN A 64 27.61 -5.42 6.66
CA GLN A 64 26.83 -5.37 5.41
C GLN A 64 25.91 -6.57 5.22
N VAL A 65 26.36 -7.78 5.59
CA VAL A 65 25.57 -9.01 5.46
C VAL A 65 24.39 -9.00 6.44
N ALA A 66 24.64 -8.70 7.69
CA ALA A 66 23.62 -8.63 8.73
C ALA A 66 22.64 -7.46 8.48
N ALA A 67 23.16 -6.29 8.09
CA ALA A 67 22.36 -5.12 7.72
C ALA A 67 21.39 -5.45 6.59
N SER A 68 21.85 -6.11 5.54
CA SER A 68 21.03 -6.47 4.40
C SER A 68 19.94 -7.50 4.77
N GLN A 69 20.18 -8.41 5.70
CA GLN A 69 19.17 -9.35 6.21
C GLN A 69 18.08 -8.62 6.99
N LEU A 70 18.47 -7.72 7.88
CA LEU A 70 17.53 -6.94 8.69
C LEU A 70 16.66 -6.04 7.81
N VAL A 71 17.26 -5.31 6.87
CA VAL A 71 16.53 -4.46 5.92
C VAL A 71 15.56 -5.29 5.06
N GLY A 72 15.97 -6.49 4.62
CA GLY A 72 15.09 -7.39 3.87
C GLY A 72 13.86 -7.82 4.68
N GLN A 73 14.02 -8.14 5.96
CA GLN A 73 12.89 -8.48 6.84
C GLN A 73 11.98 -7.27 7.07
N MET A 74 12.54 -6.09 7.28
CA MET A 74 11.74 -4.85 7.41
C MET A 74 10.95 -4.53 6.16
N LEU A 75 11.54 -4.71 4.96
CA LEU A 75 10.85 -4.54 3.68
C LEU A 75 9.69 -5.52 3.53
N HIS A 76 9.86 -6.78 3.93
CA HIS A 76 8.76 -7.75 3.97
C HIS A 76 7.58 -7.28 4.82
N ILE A 77 7.85 -6.81 6.03
CA ILE A 77 6.80 -6.31 6.94
C ILE A 77 6.11 -5.08 6.32
N LEU A 78 6.89 -4.13 5.79
CA LEU A 78 6.36 -2.94 5.13
C LEU A 78 5.50 -3.28 3.90
N ALA A 79 5.89 -4.31 3.13
CA ALA A 79 5.12 -4.79 1.99
C ALA A 79 3.76 -5.38 2.42
N TYR A 80 3.73 -6.20 3.47
CA TYR A 80 2.47 -6.72 4.01
C TYR A 80 1.53 -5.61 4.48
N ILE A 81 2.05 -4.66 5.25
CA ILE A 81 1.27 -3.50 5.70
C ILE A 81 0.78 -2.71 4.48
N GLY A 82 1.63 -2.53 3.48
CA GLY A 82 1.30 -1.84 2.23
C GLY A 82 0.17 -2.50 1.46
N ILE A 83 0.18 -3.81 1.30
CA ILE A 83 -0.90 -4.56 0.63
C ILE A 83 -2.23 -4.30 1.34
N VAL A 84 -2.26 -4.36 2.67
CA VAL A 84 -3.48 -4.11 3.45
C VAL A 84 -3.97 -2.66 3.28
N CYS A 85 -3.05 -1.68 3.39
CA CYS A 85 -3.39 -0.26 3.23
C CYS A 85 -3.91 0.05 1.81
N LEU A 86 -3.25 -0.48 0.78
CA LEU A 86 -3.66 -0.30 -0.61
C LEU A 86 -4.99 -1.00 -0.91
N PHE A 87 -5.25 -2.15 -0.28
CA PHE A 87 -6.55 -2.82 -0.40
C PHE A 87 -7.68 -1.97 0.21
N ILE A 88 -7.46 -1.38 1.39
CA ILE A 88 -8.43 -0.45 2.02
C ILE A 88 -8.67 0.76 1.11
N ALA A 89 -7.60 1.35 0.55
CA ALA A 89 -7.70 2.48 -0.36
C ALA A 89 -8.42 2.12 -1.67
N LEU A 90 -8.21 0.91 -2.19
CA LEU A 90 -8.90 0.43 -3.39
C LEU A 90 -10.40 0.27 -3.13
N VAL A 91 -10.78 -0.34 -2.01
CA VAL A 91 -12.18 -0.49 -1.60
C VAL A 91 -12.86 0.87 -1.45
N GLU A 92 -12.19 1.85 -0.82
CA GLU A 92 -12.68 3.22 -0.67
C GLU A 92 -12.97 3.87 -2.03
N VAL A 93 -12.02 3.81 -2.98
CA VAL A 93 -12.20 4.39 -4.32
C VAL A 93 -13.30 3.67 -5.08
N MET A 94 -13.44 2.35 -4.95
CA MET A 94 -14.51 1.58 -5.57
C MET A 94 -15.90 1.97 -5.05
N LEU A 95 -16.03 2.17 -3.75
CA LEU A 95 -17.31 2.57 -3.13
C LEU A 95 -17.72 4.00 -3.55
N ASN A 96 -16.74 4.91 -3.66
CA ASN A 96 -17.02 6.31 -4.00
C ASN A 96 -17.30 6.54 -5.49
N HIS A 97 -16.66 5.79 -6.39
CA HIS A 97 -16.66 6.07 -7.83
C HIS A 97 -17.22 4.95 -8.72
N ARG A 98 -18.12 4.13 -8.22
CA ARG A 98 -18.71 2.91 -8.83
C ARG A 98 -18.66 2.78 -10.38
N LEU A 99 -18.99 3.83 -11.12
CA LEU A 99 -19.07 3.81 -12.60
C LEU A 99 -17.96 4.59 -13.30
N ALA A 100 -17.17 5.38 -12.59
CA ALA A 100 -16.14 6.25 -13.14
C ALA A 100 -14.72 5.93 -12.60
N LEU A 101 -14.50 4.71 -12.14
CA LEU A 101 -13.23 4.25 -11.55
C LEU A 101 -12.02 4.57 -12.42
N PHE A 102 -12.08 4.18 -13.70
CA PHE A 102 -10.99 4.37 -14.65
C PHE A 102 -10.72 5.85 -15.02
N LYS A 103 -11.66 6.75 -14.73
CA LYS A 103 -11.52 8.18 -15.00
C LYS A 103 -10.87 8.93 -13.85
N THR A 104 -10.76 8.30 -12.67
CA THR A 104 -10.23 8.91 -11.46
C THR A 104 -8.73 8.67 -11.37
N ARG A 105 -7.92 9.74 -11.26
CA ARG A 105 -6.44 9.64 -11.13
C ARG A 105 -6.01 8.82 -9.93
N ARG A 106 -6.73 8.92 -8.81
CA ARG A 106 -6.48 8.14 -7.58
C ARG A 106 -6.47 6.64 -7.82
N PHE A 107 -7.37 6.13 -8.66
CA PHE A 107 -7.40 4.71 -9.03
C PHE A 107 -6.11 4.26 -9.70
N TRP A 108 -5.58 5.07 -10.64
CA TRP A 108 -4.34 4.78 -11.33
C TRP A 108 -3.13 4.78 -10.40
N TYR A 109 -3.06 5.72 -9.43
CA TYR A 109 -1.98 5.73 -8.44
C TYR A 109 -1.99 4.47 -7.58
N ILE A 110 -3.15 4.04 -7.08
CA ILE A 110 -3.28 2.79 -6.32
C ILE A 110 -2.88 1.59 -7.18
N LEU A 111 -3.31 1.54 -8.44
CA LEU A 111 -3.01 0.44 -9.35
C LEU A 111 -1.50 0.34 -9.60
N ILE A 112 -0.84 1.46 -9.88
CA ILE A 112 0.61 1.53 -10.10
C ILE A 112 1.36 1.12 -8.84
N MET A 113 1.00 1.64 -7.67
CA MET A 113 1.63 1.26 -6.40
C MET A 113 1.48 -0.23 -6.12
N ASN A 114 0.27 -0.80 -6.34
CA ASN A 114 0.06 -2.25 -6.20
C ASN A 114 0.93 -3.06 -7.15
N LEU A 115 1.02 -2.64 -8.42
CA LEU A 115 1.83 -3.33 -9.41
C LEU A 115 3.31 -3.35 -9.00
N PHE A 116 3.88 -2.20 -8.61
CA PHE A 116 5.27 -2.11 -8.15
C PHE A 116 5.50 -2.91 -6.88
N LEU A 117 4.58 -2.87 -5.91
CA LEU A 117 4.68 -3.66 -4.68
C LEU A 117 4.66 -5.17 -4.95
N ILE A 118 3.80 -5.63 -5.86
CA ILE A 118 3.72 -7.04 -6.25
C ILE A 118 5.00 -7.46 -6.96
N ILE A 119 5.53 -6.66 -7.88
CA ILE A 119 6.79 -6.94 -8.56
C ILE A 119 7.95 -7.02 -7.55
N ASP A 120 8.05 -6.06 -6.65
CA ASP A 120 9.10 -6.06 -5.62
C ASP A 120 9.01 -7.31 -4.73
N TYR A 121 7.81 -7.62 -4.26
CA TYR A 121 7.58 -8.76 -3.37
C TYR A 121 7.80 -10.12 -4.03
N PHE A 122 7.30 -10.33 -5.26
CA PHE A 122 7.33 -11.65 -5.91
C PHE A 122 8.55 -11.88 -6.80
N ALA A 123 9.15 -10.83 -7.36
CA ALA A 123 10.29 -10.96 -8.26
C ALA A 123 11.62 -10.56 -7.60
N ILE A 124 11.67 -9.42 -6.94
CA ILE A 124 12.93 -8.83 -6.46
C ILE A 124 13.38 -9.47 -5.14
N LEU A 125 12.50 -9.56 -4.16
CA LEU A 125 12.85 -10.13 -2.85
C LEU A 125 13.33 -11.58 -2.90
N PRO A 126 12.68 -12.52 -3.62
CA PRO A 126 13.19 -13.89 -3.75
C PRO A 126 14.53 -13.97 -4.46
N SER A 127 14.76 -13.10 -5.48
CA SER A 127 16.03 -13.02 -6.21
C SER A 127 17.16 -12.59 -5.29
N ILE A 128 16.95 -11.56 -4.49
CA ILE A 128 17.91 -11.08 -3.49
C ILE A 128 18.23 -12.19 -2.48
N TYR A 129 17.20 -12.89 -1.98
CA TYR A 129 17.38 -13.98 -1.02
C TYR A 129 18.21 -15.13 -1.60
N THR A 130 17.92 -15.55 -2.81
CA THR A 130 18.65 -16.63 -3.50
C THR A 130 20.13 -16.27 -3.76
N ILE A 131 20.38 -15.03 -4.20
CA ILE A 131 21.74 -14.53 -4.41
C ILE A 131 22.53 -14.51 -3.11
N ARG A 132 21.90 -14.06 -2.05
CA ARG A 132 22.49 -14.00 -0.71
C ARG A 132 22.89 -15.37 -0.17
N GLN A 133 22.04 -16.39 -0.35
CA GLN A 133 22.37 -17.76 0.03
C GLN A 133 23.56 -18.29 -0.78
N LYS A 134 23.63 -17.97 -2.08
CA LYS A 134 24.78 -18.35 -2.92
C LYS A 134 26.06 -17.66 -2.47
N ILE A 135 26.04 -16.39 -2.13
CA ILE A 135 27.23 -15.67 -1.61
C ILE A 135 27.72 -16.32 -0.31
N ALA A 136 26.82 -16.69 0.60
CA ALA A 136 27.16 -17.33 1.87
C ALA A 136 27.78 -18.73 1.72
N SER A 137 27.49 -19.43 0.61
CA SER A 137 27.97 -20.80 0.35
C SER A 137 29.20 -20.89 -0.53
N MET A 138 29.67 -19.77 -1.15
CA MET A 138 30.74 -19.76 -2.12
C MET A 138 32.13 -19.44 -1.54
N ALA A 139 33.17 -20.04 -2.10
CA ALA A 139 34.57 -19.72 -1.78
C ALA A 139 34.94 -18.30 -2.27
N HIS A 140 35.91 -17.69 -1.59
CA HIS A 140 36.30 -16.26 -1.72
C HIS A 140 36.57 -15.71 -3.14
N SER A 141 36.88 -16.56 -4.12
CA SER A 141 37.27 -16.14 -5.47
C SER A 141 36.11 -15.73 -6.42
N ILE A 142 34.86 -16.07 -6.05
CA ILE A 142 33.67 -15.79 -6.90
C ILE A 142 32.77 -14.69 -6.29
N ILE A 143 33.11 -14.21 -5.11
CA ILE A 143 32.35 -13.26 -4.34
C ILE A 143 32.19 -11.91 -5.05
N SER A 144 33.20 -11.44 -5.80
CA SER A 144 33.16 -10.10 -6.43
C SER A 144 32.10 -9.99 -7.53
N VAL A 145 31.90 -11.02 -8.33
CA VAL A 145 30.90 -11.02 -9.42
C VAL A 145 29.49 -11.10 -8.82
N GLN A 146 29.32 -11.88 -7.75
CA GLN A 146 28.05 -12.08 -7.10
C GLN A 146 27.62 -10.82 -6.31
N ASN A 147 28.56 -10.05 -5.76
CA ASN A 147 28.29 -8.78 -5.10
C ASN A 147 27.71 -7.75 -6.08
N ASN A 148 28.25 -7.65 -7.30
CA ASN A 148 27.72 -6.75 -8.33
C ASN A 148 26.27 -7.09 -8.71
N VAL A 149 25.92 -8.37 -8.78
CA VAL A 149 24.55 -8.82 -9.05
C VAL A 149 23.62 -8.50 -7.87
N PHE A 150 24.11 -8.70 -6.64
CA PHE A 150 23.37 -8.34 -5.43
C PHE A 150 23.11 -6.83 -5.36
N ASP A 151 24.13 -5.99 -5.61
CA ASP A 151 24.03 -4.53 -5.59
C ASP A 151 23.04 -4.03 -6.66
N PHE A 152 23.01 -4.66 -7.83
CA PHE A 152 22.04 -4.35 -8.88
C PHE A 152 20.60 -4.60 -8.42
N TRP A 153 20.30 -5.78 -7.87
CA TRP A 153 18.94 -6.12 -7.40
C TRP A 153 18.51 -5.27 -6.21
N HIS A 154 19.46 -4.97 -5.32
CA HIS A 154 19.20 -4.10 -4.18
C HIS A 154 18.90 -2.66 -4.62
N SER A 155 19.66 -2.12 -5.56
CA SER A 155 19.42 -0.80 -6.14
C SER A 155 18.08 -0.73 -6.88
N LEU A 156 17.71 -1.80 -7.60
CA LEU A 156 16.43 -1.89 -8.28
C LEU A 156 15.26 -1.84 -7.29
N SER A 157 15.34 -2.60 -6.19
CA SER A 157 14.32 -2.56 -5.13
C SER A 157 14.22 -1.16 -4.50
N ALA A 158 15.35 -0.50 -4.24
CA ALA A 158 15.37 0.86 -3.71
C ALA A 158 14.68 1.87 -4.67
N ILE A 159 14.93 1.76 -5.97
CA ILE A 159 14.26 2.62 -6.97
C ILE A 159 12.75 2.37 -6.98
N MET A 160 12.31 1.09 -6.99
CA MET A 160 10.89 0.74 -6.92
C MET A 160 10.22 1.32 -5.68
N PHE A 161 10.90 1.22 -4.53
CA PHE A 161 10.45 1.78 -3.28
C PHE A 161 10.27 3.31 -3.33
N PHE A 162 11.23 4.03 -3.91
CA PHE A 162 11.12 5.49 -4.12
C PHE A 162 9.95 5.85 -5.03
N ILE A 163 9.73 5.10 -6.09
CA ILE A 163 8.58 5.29 -6.99
C ILE A 163 7.26 5.12 -6.22
N ILE A 164 7.14 4.07 -5.41
CA ILE A 164 5.97 3.84 -4.55
C ILE A 164 5.74 5.03 -3.60
N CYS A 165 6.79 5.54 -2.96
CA CYS A 165 6.70 6.72 -2.08
C CYS A 165 6.21 7.97 -2.82
N ILE A 166 6.73 8.23 -4.04
CA ILE A 166 6.31 9.39 -4.85
C ILE A 166 4.82 9.26 -5.22
N PHE A 167 4.40 8.12 -5.76
CA PHE A 167 2.99 7.89 -6.10
C PHE A 167 2.08 7.92 -4.87
N GLY A 168 2.58 7.45 -3.73
CA GLY A 168 1.88 7.53 -2.46
C GLY A 168 1.64 8.98 -2.00
N ILE A 169 2.65 9.83 -2.10
CA ILE A 169 2.52 11.26 -1.79
C ILE A 169 1.53 11.93 -2.76
N LEU A 170 1.65 11.66 -4.07
CA LEU A 170 0.71 12.20 -5.07
C LEU A 170 -0.73 11.75 -4.80
N TYR A 171 -0.94 10.51 -4.41
CA TYR A 171 -2.25 10.01 -4.00
C TYR A 171 -2.81 10.78 -2.80
N LEU A 172 -1.98 11.03 -1.76
CA LEU A 172 -2.38 11.79 -0.58
C LEU A 172 -2.72 13.26 -0.89
N LEU A 173 -2.01 13.87 -1.83
CA LEU A 173 -2.28 15.26 -2.25
C LEU A 173 -3.60 15.40 -3.01
N GLU A 174 -4.06 14.35 -3.69
CA GLU A 174 -5.36 14.34 -4.37
C GLU A 174 -6.53 13.88 -3.48
N MET A 175 -6.27 13.42 -2.26
CA MET A 175 -7.26 12.91 -1.32
C MET A 175 -7.92 14.01 -0.49
#